data_6a5379c7ae9f57328d24561db575b78d
#
_entry.id   6a5379c7ae9f57328d24561db575b78d
#
_cell.length_a   1.000
_cell.length_b   1.000
_cell.length_c   1.000
_cell.angle_alpha   90.00
_cell.angle_beta   90.00
_cell.angle_gamma   90.00
#
_symmetry.space_group_name_H-M   'P 1'
#
loop_
_entity.id
_entity.type
_entity.pdbx_description
1 polymer ?
#
loop_
_entity_poly.entity_id
_entity_poly.type
_entity_poly.pdbx_seq_one_letter_code
_entity_poly.pdbx_strand_id
1 'polypeptide(L)'
;MSETTAITRRISLAPDLDLLPLLGRNDDHLKTLETELDVRIVARGHDIMVKGDERQVKKAERALIQLAELVRTGTPLRAGEVRAALRMLSDDDQADLKAVFADAIAVPSRKKWIAPKSVNQKRYVDAIRGHDMVFAIGPAGTGKSFLAVAMAVAALMKREVARIVLTRPAVEAGERLGFLPGDLYEKVHPYLRPLYDALYDMLETERVTAFMEKGAIEIAPLAYMRGRTLNDSFIILDEAQNSTAEQMKMFLTRLGFNSKMVITGDVTQVDLPASRGSGLIEVQSVLRGVPGIRFVYFDDGDVVRHQLVSAIVRAYDAHEARKGDRGSPPTQA
;
A
#
# COMPACT_ATOMS: atom_id res chain seq x y z
N MET A 1 -4.22 -23.37 33.04
CA MET A 1 -4.56 -21.93 32.98
C MET A 1 -3.45 -21.23 33.74
N SER A 2 -2.47 -20.68 33.03
CA SER A 2 -1.38 -19.90 33.64
C SER A 2 -1.96 -18.59 34.15
N GLU A 3 -1.81 -18.31 35.43
CA GLU A 3 -2.13 -16.99 36.01
C GLU A 3 -1.27 -15.95 35.33
N THR A 4 -1.88 -15.15 34.48
CA THR A 4 -1.23 -14.04 33.83
C THR A 4 -1.03 -12.92 34.85
N THR A 5 0.20 -12.74 35.32
CA THR A 5 0.52 -11.74 36.37
C THR A 5 0.41 -10.33 35.73
N ALA A 6 -0.65 -9.61 36.12
CA ALA A 6 -0.81 -8.23 35.69
C ALA A 6 0.26 -7.35 36.33
N ILE A 7 1.04 -6.66 35.52
CA ILE A 7 2.05 -5.70 35.97
C ILE A 7 1.61 -4.25 35.67
N THR A 8 2.20 -3.32 36.41
CA THR A 8 2.07 -1.89 36.11
C THR A 8 3.43 -1.29 35.84
N ARG A 9 3.56 -0.56 34.75
CA ARG A 9 4.80 0.13 34.37
C ARG A 9 4.57 1.62 34.22
N ARG A 10 5.50 2.44 34.72
CA ARG A 10 5.52 3.88 34.55
C ARG A 10 6.54 4.24 33.49
N ILE A 11 6.11 5.04 32.53
CA ILE A 11 6.92 5.56 31.42
C ILE A 11 6.92 7.08 31.60
N SER A 12 8.10 7.66 31.84
CA SER A 12 8.27 9.12 31.95
C SER A 12 8.77 9.66 30.62
N LEU A 13 7.97 10.51 30.00
CA LEU A 13 8.32 11.17 28.74
C LEU A 13 9.12 12.46 29.00
N ALA A 14 9.85 12.93 28.00
CA ALA A 14 10.61 14.16 28.09
C ALA A 14 9.69 15.35 28.41
N PRO A 15 10.06 16.25 29.37
CA PRO A 15 9.21 17.35 29.81
C PRO A 15 8.90 18.39 28.72
N ASP A 16 9.73 18.47 27.68
CA ASP A 16 9.60 19.37 26.53
C ASP A 16 8.75 18.78 25.38
N LEU A 17 8.29 17.54 25.52
CA LEU A 17 7.47 16.89 24.51
C LEU A 17 6.05 17.46 24.50
N ASP A 18 5.56 17.91 23.34
CA ASP A 18 4.14 18.21 23.17
C ASP A 18 3.32 16.89 23.22
N LEU A 19 2.50 16.74 24.26
CA LEU A 19 1.74 15.52 24.48
C LEU A 19 0.50 15.42 23.59
N LEU A 20 -0.05 16.53 23.11
CA LEU A 20 -1.28 16.50 22.34
C LEU A 20 -1.19 15.67 21.04
N PRO A 21 -0.12 15.75 20.24
CA PRO A 21 0.05 14.86 19.08
C PRO A 21 0.23 13.39 19.47
N LEU A 22 0.84 13.10 20.62
CA LEU A 22 1.04 11.72 21.09
C LEU A 22 -0.25 11.08 21.61
N LEU A 23 -0.97 11.81 22.47
CA LEU A 23 -2.20 11.29 23.12
C LEU A 23 -3.39 11.30 22.17
N GLY A 24 -3.38 12.22 21.20
CA GLY A 24 -4.50 12.46 20.30
C GLY A 24 -5.61 13.30 20.93
N ARG A 25 -6.60 13.69 20.14
CA ARG A 25 -7.77 14.41 20.65
C ARG A 25 -8.62 13.50 21.52
N ASN A 26 -8.93 13.92 22.74
CA ASN A 26 -9.68 13.12 23.72
C ASN A 26 -9.05 11.75 23.98
N ASP A 27 -7.72 11.67 23.97
CA ASP A 27 -6.93 10.46 24.21
C ASP A 27 -7.23 9.31 23.22
N ASP A 28 -7.63 9.63 21.99
CA ASP A 28 -8.02 8.62 20.99
C ASP A 28 -6.86 7.71 20.56
N HIS A 29 -5.63 8.22 20.59
CA HIS A 29 -4.43 7.39 20.36
C HIS A 29 -4.18 6.41 21.51
N LEU A 30 -4.33 6.87 22.76
CA LEU A 30 -4.21 5.99 23.94
C LEU A 30 -5.29 4.92 23.94
N LYS A 31 -6.54 5.27 23.63
CA LYS A 31 -7.63 4.29 23.48
C LYS A 31 -7.37 3.27 22.38
N THR A 32 -6.70 3.68 21.31
CA THR A 32 -6.28 2.75 20.26
C THR A 32 -5.24 1.77 20.79
N LEU A 33 -4.23 2.25 21.55
CA LEU A 33 -3.22 1.40 22.20
C LEU A 33 -3.86 0.43 23.19
N GLU A 34 -4.79 0.90 24.04
CA GLU A 34 -5.51 0.07 25.00
C GLU A 34 -6.26 -1.08 24.31
N THR A 35 -6.99 -0.74 23.24
CA THR A 35 -7.82 -1.72 22.51
C THR A 35 -6.98 -2.75 21.74
N GLU A 36 -5.91 -2.31 21.08
CA GLU A 36 -5.09 -3.20 20.22
C GLU A 36 -4.13 -4.08 21.03
N LEU A 37 -3.73 -3.64 22.22
CA LEU A 37 -2.77 -4.36 23.08
C LEU A 37 -3.39 -4.98 24.34
N ASP A 38 -4.70 -4.81 24.57
CA ASP A 38 -5.40 -5.27 25.77
C ASP A 38 -4.69 -4.82 27.06
N VAL A 39 -4.41 -3.53 27.15
CA VAL A 39 -3.78 -2.87 28.32
C VAL A 39 -4.65 -1.70 28.78
N ARG A 40 -4.44 -1.26 30.02
CA ARG A 40 -5.01 -0.02 30.54
C ARG A 40 -3.94 1.06 30.64
N ILE A 41 -4.20 2.24 30.09
CA ILE A 41 -3.25 3.34 30.03
C ILE A 41 -3.84 4.57 30.74
N VAL A 42 -3.07 5.17 31.63
CA VAL A 42 -3.45 6.43 32.32
C VAL A 42 -2.30 7.43 32.18
N ALA A 43 -2.57 8.56 31.53
CA ALA A 43 -1.62 9.66 31.42
C ALA A 43 -1.84 10.69 32.54
N ARG A 44 -0.78 11.13 33.20
CA ARG A 44 -0.75 12.23 34.16
C ARG A 44 0.42 13.15 33.86
N GLY A 45 0.18 14.20 33.11
CA GLY A 45 1.27 14.99 32.55
C GLY A 45 2.16 14.13 31.66
N HIS A 46 3.47 14.20 31.87
CA HIS A 46 4.48 13.41 31.11
C HIS A 46 4.69 11.98 31.64
N ASP A 47 3.95 11.57 32.66
CA ASP A 47 3.99 10.21 33.19
C ASP A 47 2.82 9.39 32.64
N ILE A 48 3.13 8.31 31.99
CA ILE A 48 2.14 7.36 31.46
C ILE A 48 2.28 6.05 32.21
N MET A 49 1.18 5.61 32.83
CA MET A 49 1.08 4.34 33.53
C MET A 49 0.39 3.31 32.62
N VAL A 50 1.02 2.18 32.41
CA VAL A 50 0.49 1.06 31.60
C VAL A 50 0.32 -0.15 32.51
N LYS A 51 -0.90 -0.74 32.53
CA LYS A 51 -1.24 -1.91 33.33
C LYS A 51 -1.84 -3.00 32.44
N GLY A 52 -1.38 -4.23 32.61
CA GLY A 52 -1.86 -5.39 31.85
C GLY A 52 -0.95 -6.59 31.97
N ASP A 53 -1.05 -7.52 31.04
CA ASP A 53 -0.12 -8.63 30.88
C ASP A 53 1.31 -8.13 30.60
N GLU A 54 2.31 -8.80 31.17
CA GLU A 54 3.71 -8.37 31.05
C GLU A 54 4.17 -8.18 29.60
N ARG A 55 3.80 -9.09 28.71
CA ARG A 55 4.18 -9.05 27.30
C ARG A 55 3.52 -7.85 26.60
N GLN A 56 2.25 -7.60 26.88
CA GLN A 56 1.50 -6.49 26.29
C GLN A 56 1.95 -5.15 26.85
N VAL A 57 2.26 -5.08 28.15
CA VAL A 57 2.82 -3.88 28.79
C VAL A 57 4.18 -3.51 28.18
N LYS A 58 5.06 -4.48 27.91
CA LYS A 58 6.34 -4.25 27.23
C LYS A 58 6.15 -3.72 25.79
N LYS A 59 5.17 -4.27 25.06
CA LYS A 59 4.83 -3.77 23.71
C LYS A 59 4.29 -2.34 23.77
N ALA A 60 3.39 -2.05 24.69
CA ALA A 60 2.83 -0.70 24.87
C ALA A 60 3.91 0.32 25.27
N GLU A 61 4.81 -0.02 26.17
CA GLU A 61 5.95 0.81 26.57
C GLU A 61 6.80 1.17 25.35
N ARG A 62 7.19 0.15 24.58
CA ARG A 62 8.00 0.35 23.37
C ARG A 62 7.29 1.19 22.32
N ALA A 63 6.01 0.93 22.08
CA ALA A 63 5.19 1.72 21.16
C ALA A 63 5.14 3.19 21.59
N LEU A 64 4.86 3.46 22.87
CA LEU A 64 4.79 4.82 23.41
C LEU A 64 6.12 5.57 23.29
N ILE A 65 7.25 4.90 23.60
CA ILE A 65 8.59 5.52 23.47
C ILE A 65 8.88 5.86 22.01
N GLN A 66 8.64 4.96 21.07
CA GLN A 66 8.91 5.21 19.65
C GLN A 66 7.95 6.23 19.04
N LEU A 67 6.65 6.23 19.43
CA LEU A 67 5.69 7.23 19.00
C LEU A 67 6.04 8.63 19.55
N ALA A 68 6.52 8.72 20.81
CA ALA A 68 7.00 9.95 21.39
C ALA A 68 8.20 10.52 20.62
N GLU A 69 9.12 9.65 20.19
CA GLU A 69 10.27 10.07 19.36
C GLU A 69 9.81 10.57 17.97
N LEU A 70 8.79 9.95 17.37
CA LEU A 70 8.19 10.44 16.12
C LEU A 70 7.58 11.83 16.27
N VAL A 71 6.86 12.08 17.38
CA VAL A 71 6.32 13.40 17.68
C VAL A 71 7.43 14.43 17.85
N ARG A 72 8.51 14.08 18.55
CA ARG A 72 9.67 14.95 18.75
C ARG A 72 10.34 15.34 17.44
N THR A 73 10.35 14.44 16.44
CA THR A 73 10.88 14.72 15.09
C THR A 73 9.90 15.46 14.19
N GLY A 74 8.71 15.83 14.69
CA GLY A 74 7.70 16.60 13.96
C GLY A 74 6.84 15.74 13.03
N THR A 75 6.87 14.42 13.18
CA THR A 75 6.03 13.51 12.40
C THR A 75 4.57 13.61 12.88
N PRO A 76 3.60 13.97 12.01
CA PRO A 76 2.20 14.03 12.41
C PRO A 76 1.67 12.62 12.66
N LEU A 77 1.14 12.38 13.86
CA LEU A 77 0.45 11.14 14.21
C LEU A 77 -1.05 11.33 14.07
N ARG A 78 -1.70 10.35 13.44
CA ARG A 78 -3.17 10.16 13.43
C ARG A 78 -3.45 8.74 13.88
N ALA A 79 -4.69 8.42 14.22
CA ALA A 79 -5.06 7.07 14.65
C ALA A 79 -4.66 5.96 13.66
N GLY A 80 -4.61 6.26 12.36
CA GLY A 80 -4.13 5.34 11.32
C GLY A 80 -2.64 5.02 11.42
N GLU A 81 -1.81 6.03 11.69
CA GLU A 81 -0.37 5.89 11.89
C GLU A 81 -0.06 5.14 13.20
N VAL A 82 -0.81 5.39 14.27
CA VAL A 82 -0.69 4.65 15.55
C VAL A 82 -0.99 3.16 15.34
N ARG A 83 -2.07 2.82 14.64
CA ARG A 83 -2.38 1.41 14.33
C ARG A 83 -1.31 0.77 13.44
N ALA A 84 -0.80 1.49 12.44
CA ALA A 84 0.28 0.98 11.60
C ALA A 84 1.55 0.70 12.43
N ALA A 85 1.92 1.61 13.34
CA ALA A 85 3.04 1.45 14.25
C ALA A 85 2.87 0.19 15.13
N LEU A 86 1.67 -0.02 15.70
CA LEU A 86 1.38 -1.19 16.53
C LEU A 86 1.47 -2.51 15.76
N ARG A 87 0.99 -2.54 14.52
CA ARG A 87 1.13 -3.73 13.65
C ARG A 87 2.60 -4.03 13.38
N MET A 88 3.38 -3.04 12.96
CA MET A 88 4.81 -3.21 12.70
C MET A 88 5.54 -3.77 13.92
N LEU A 89 5.26 -3.26 15.12
CA LEU A 89 5.85 -3.76 16.37
C LEU A 89 5.31 -5.14 16.79
N SER A 90 4.16 -5.56 16.25
CA SER A 90 3.63 -6.90 16.47
C SER A 90 4.25 -7.93 15.54
N ASP A 91 4.55 -7.53 14.30
CA ASP A 91 5.17 -8.38 13.28
C ASP A 91 6.69 -8.50 13.49
N ASP A 92 7.33 -7.45 13.95
CA ASP A 92 8.76 -7.42 14.28
C ASP A 92 8.99 -6.58 15.55
N ASP A 93 9.29 -7.29 16.65
CA ASP A 93 9.61 -6.64 17.93
C ASP A 93 10.84 -5.71 17.84
N GLN A 94 11.67 -5.81 16.80
CA GLN A 94 12.84 -4.96 16.58
C GLN A 94 12.58 -3.82 15.58
N ALA A 95 11.35 -3.67 15.07
CA ALA A 95 11.02 -2.62 14.10
C ALA A 95 11.37 -1.22 14.66
N ASP A 96 12.10 -0.45 13.86
CA ASP A 96 12.39 0.96 14.11
C ASP A 96 11.37 1.84 13.40
N LEU A 97 10.37 2.30 14.14
CA LEU A 97 9.32 3.17 13.60
C LEU A 97 9.89 4.47 13.04
N LYS A 98 10.95 5.01 13.67
CA LYS A 98 11.59 6.23 13.19
C LYS A 98 12.17 6.04 11.80
N ALA A 99 12.86 4.93 11.55
CA ALA A 99 13.39 4.61 10.21
C ALA A 99 12.28 4.43 9.17
N VAL A 100 11.13 3.86 9.57
CA VAL A 100 9.99 3.68 8.66
C VAL A 100 9.29 4.99 8.36
N PHE A 101 8.98 5.80 9.38
CA PHE A 101 8.22 7.05 9.20
C PHE A 101 9.08 8.22 8.69
N ALA A 102 10.42 8.21 8.94
CA ALA A 102 11.32 9.20 8.35
C ALA A 102 11.38 9.14 6.82
N ASP A 103 11.03 7.99 6.25
CA ASP A 103 10.97 7.75 4.81
C ASP A 103 9.64 8.17 4.15
N ALA A 104 8.88 9.03 4.80
CA ALA A 104 7.64 9.54 4.25
C ALA A 104 7.86 10.20 2.87
N ILE A 105 7.02 9.81 1.92
CA ILE A 105 7.02 10.35 0.57
C ILE A 105 6.35 11.73 0.62
N ALA A 106 7.10 12.78 0.32
CA ALA A 106 6.54 14.13 0.25
C ALA A 106 5.72 14.28 -1.04
N VAL A 107 4.45 14.63 -0.89
CA VAL A 107 3.55 14.93 -2.00
C VAL A 107 2.91 16.30 -1.82
N PRO A 108 2.66 17.08 -2.89
CA PRO A 108 2.11 18.43 -2.79
C PRO A 108 0.58 18.45 -2.61
N SER A 109 0.04 17.53 -1.82
CA SER A 109 -1.37 17.47 -1.50
C SER A 109 -1.66 17.97 -0.07
N ARG A 110 -2.94 18.07 0.29
CA ARG A 110 -3.36 18.35 1.68
C ARG A 110 -2.81 17.32 2.69
N LYS A 111 -2.48 16.11 2.22
CA LYS A 111 -1.90 15.03 3.04
C LYS A 111 -0.42 15.26 3.36
N LYS A 112 0.29 16.09 2.60
CA LYS A 112 1.72 16.48 2.69
C LYS A 112 2.74 15.34 2.72
N TRP A 113 2.41 14.21 3.35
CA TRP A 113 3.31 13.06 3.55
C TRP A 113 2.54 11.75 3.42
N ILE A 114 3.14 10.77 2.77
CA ILE A 114 2.65 9.41 2.69
C ILE A 114 3.73 8.51 3.26
N ALA A 115 3.47 7.96 4.45
CA ALA A 115 4.37 7.02 5.09
C ALA A 115 3.96 5.56 4.79
N PRO A 116 4.91 4.64 4.63
CA PRO A 116 4.62 3.21 4.65
C PRO A 116 3.91 2.82 5.95
N LYS A 117 2.93 1.91 5.84
CA LYS A 117 2.12 1.43 6.98
C LYS A 117 2.40 -0.02 7.34
N SER A 118 3.33 -0.67 6.64
CA SER A 118 3.84 -2.00 6.93
C SER A 118 5.32 -2.12 6.55
N VAL A 119 5.96 -3.17 7.04
CA VAL A 119 7.36 -3.47 6.70
C VAL A 119 7.51 -3.74 5.20
N ASN A 120 6.56 -4.46 4.59
CA ASN A 120 6.60 -4.73 3.15
C ASN A 120 6.36 -3.47 2.32
N GLN A 121 5.49 -2.54 2.78
CA GLN A 121 5.35 -1.22 2.15
C GLN A 121 6.67 -0.43 2.21
N LYS A 122 7.39 -0.47 3.33
CA LYS A 122 8.72 0.15 3.44
C LYS A 122 9.72 -0.49 2.47
N ARG A 123 9.80 -1.82 2.44
CA ARG A 123 10.66 -2.57 1.50
C ARG A 123 10.33 -2.22 0.05
N TYR A 124 9.06 -2.02 -0.26
CA TYR A 124 8.60 -1.63 -1.58
C TYR A 124 9.07 -0.23 -1.98
N VAL A 125 8.90 0.74 -1.10
CA VAL A 125 9.39 2.12 -1.32
C VAL A 125 10.90 2.13 -1.53
N ASP A 126 11.65 1.37 -0.73
CA ASP A 126 13.09 1.23 -0.86
C ASP A 126 13.49 0.54 -2.18
N ALA A 127 12.76 -0.49 -2.56
CA ALA A 127 12.97 -1.17 -3.84
C ALA A 127 12.78 -0.21 -5.03
N ILE A 128 11.73 0.63 -5.02
CA ILE A 128 11.50 1.64 -6.06
C ILE A 128 12.64 2.66 -6.12
N ARG A 129 13.20 3.07 -4.98
CA ARG A 129 14.34 3.98 -4.95
C ARG A 129 15.59 3.36 -5.56
N GLY A 130 15.85 2.10 -5.23
CA GLY A 130 17.12 1.43 -5.54
C GLY A 130 17.18 0.65 -6.85
N HIS A 131 16.06 0.46 -7.56
CA HIS A 131 16.01 -0.37 -8.76
C HIS A 131 15.29 0.34 -9.90
N ASP A 132 15.61 -0.04 -11.14
CA ASP A 132 14.98 0.51 -12.34
C ASP A 132 13.61 -0.10 -12.60
N MET A 133 13.42 -1.37 -12.21
CA MET A 133 12.17 -2.10 -12.38
C MET A 133 11.77 -2.84 -11.10
N VAL A 134 10.53 -2.61 -10.64
CA VAL A 134 9.99 -3.22 -9.42
C VAL A 134 8.64 -3.85 -9.68
N PHE A 135 8.49 -5.10 -9.28
CA PHE A 135 7.22 -5.82 -9.25
C PHE A 135 6.68 -5.85 -7.82
N ALA A 136 5.46 -5.41 -7.64
CA ALA A 136 4.73 -5.42 -6.38
C ALA A 136 3.53 -6.36 -6.49
N ILE A 137 3.60 -7.51 -5.84
CA ILE A 137 2.64 -8.59 -5.99
C ILE A 137 1.98 -8.90 -4.65
N GLY A 138 0.66 -9.03 -4.61
CA GLY A 138 -0.08 -9.42 -3.42
C GLY A 138 -1.52 -8.90 -3.40
N PRO A 139 -2.25 -9.12 -2.29
CA PRO A 139 -3.69 -8.87 -2.19
C PRO A 139 -4.09 -7.41 -2.44
N ALA A 140 -5.34 -7.21 -2.85
CA ALA A 140 -5.93 -5.88 -2.97
C ALA A 140 -5.95 -5.14 -1.62
N GLY A 141 -5.77 -3.81 -1.65
CA GLY A 141 -5.78 -2.97 -0.43
C GLY A 141 -4.47 -2.90 0.34
N THR A 142 -3.38 -3.51 -0.16
CA THR A 142 -2.03 -3.41 0.42
C THR A 142 -1.27 -2.13 0.02
N GLY A 143 -1.89 -1.24 -0.75
CA GLY A 143 -1.34 0.07 -1.11
C GLY A 143 -0.33 0.08 -2.26
N LYS A 144 -0.19 -1.01 -3.02
CA LYS A 144 0.77 -1.13 -4.13
C LYS A 144 0.68 0.02 -5.13
N SER A 145 -0.47 0.17 -5.77
CA SER A 145 -0.71 1.22 -6.78
C SER A 145 -0.64 2.62 -6.18
N PHE A 146 -1.18 2.81 -4.97
CA PHE A 146 -1.16 4.08 -4.26
C PHE A 146 0.28 4.56 -3.96
N LEU A 147 1.13 3.68 -3.44
CA LEU A 147 2.54 4.01 -3.15
C LEU A 147 3.35 4.22 -4.43
N ALA A 148 3.09 3.44 -5.50
CA ALA A 148 3.72 3.66 -6.80
C ALA A 148 3.41 5.05 -7.35
N VAL A 149 2.13 5.48 -7.32
CA VAL A 149 1.72 6.81 -7.76
C VAL A 149 2.34 7.90 -6.89
N ALA A 150 2.39 7.71 -5.56
CA ALA A 150 3.04 8.65 -4.66
C ALA A 150 4.53 8.84 -4.99
N MET A 151 5.25 7.74 -5.25
CA MET A 151 6.66 7.77 -5.65
C MET A 151 6.85 8.45 -7.01
N ALA A 152 5.97 8.17 -7.97
CA ALA A 152 6.00 8.81 -9.29
C ALA A 152 5.79 10.33 -9.19
N VAL A 153 4.79 10.76 -8.42
CA VAL A 153 4.52 12.19 -8.19
C VAL A 153 5.71 12.85 -7.50
N ALA A 154 6.29 12.21 -6.48
CA ALA A 154 7.48 12.75 -5.80
C ALA A 154 8.67 12.90 -6.76
N ALA A 155 8.92 11.91 -7.63
CA ALA A 155 9.98 11.95 -8.63
C ALA A 155 9.74 13.07 -9.67
N LEU A 156 8.51 13.25 -10.15
CA LEU A 156 8.14 14.34 -11.05
C LEU A 156 8.34 15.71 -10.40
N MET A 157 7.93 15.87 -9.14
CA MET A 157 8.08 17.13 -8.39
C MET A 157 9.54 17.49 -8.16
N LYS A 158 10.40 16.50 -7.93
CA LYS A 158 11.85 16.67 -7.78
C LYS A 158 12.58 16.81 -9.13
N ARG A 159 11.86 16.68 -10.26
CA ARG A 159 12.43 16.65 -11.61
C ARG A 159 13.45 15.51 -11.84
N GLU A 160 13.29 14.41 -11.11
CA GLU A 160 14.04 13.18 -11.33
C GLU A 160 13.60 12.49 -12.63
N VAL A 161 12.34 12.71 -13.01
CA VAL A 161 11.75 12.29 -14.29
C VAL A 161 11.03 13.46 -14.94
N ALA A 162 10.89 13.41 -16.27
CA ALA A 162 10.18 14.44 -17.04
C ALA A 162 8.67 14.17 -17.10
N ARG A 163 8.25 12.90 -16.98
CA ARG A 163 6.84 12.51 -17.08
C ARG A 163 6.50 11.25 -16.28
N ILE A 164 5.20 11.10 -15.99
CA ILE A 164 4.59 9.91 -15.43
C ILE A 164 3.73 9.28 -16.52
N VAL A 165 3.86 7.96 -16.70
CA VAL A 165 3.01 7.16 -17.60
C VAL A 165 2.30 6.09 -16.76
N LEU A 166 0.99 6.23 -16.64
CA LEU A 166 0.13 5.27 -15.93
C LEU A 166 -0.61 4.42 -16.95
N THR A 167 -0.51 3.11 -16.81
CA THR A 167 -1.17 2.19 -17.73
C THR A 167 -1.82 1.02 -16.99
N ARG A 168 -2.85 0.48 -17.61
CA ARG A 168 -3.60 -0.68 -17.10
C ARG A 168 -4.06 -1.53 -18.27
N PRO A 169 -4.07 -2.88 -18.14
CA PRO A 169 -4.71 -3.74 -19.12
C PRO A 169 -6.20 -3.40 -19.19
N ALA A 170 -6.73 -3.23 -20.39
CA ALA A 170 -8.16 -3.17 -20.60
C ALA A 170 -8.67 -4.61 -20.73
N VAL A 171 -9.26 -5.14 -19.67
CA VAL A 171 -9.91 -6.46 -19.68
C VAL A 171 -11.41 -6.26 -19.55
N GLU A 172 -12.16 -7.08 -20.28
CA GLU A 172 -13.60 -7.18 -20.17
C GLU A 172 -13.94 -7.97 -18.90
N ALA A 173 -14.07 -7.31 -17.77
CA ALA A 173 -14.56 -7.93 -16.54
C ALA A 173 -16.07 -8.22 -16.67
N GLY A 174 -16.43 -9.35 -17.28
CA GLY A 174 -17.81 -9.83 -17.39
C GLY A 174 -18.70 -9.08 -18.40
N GLU A 175 -18.44 -7.84 -18.73
CA GLU A 175 -19.13 -7.05 -19.73
C GLU A 175 -18.22 -6.86 -20.96
N ARG A 176 -18.70 -7.27 -22.12
CA ARG A 176 -17.95 -7.10 -23.37
C ARG A 176 -17.87 -5.61 -23.70
N LEU A 177 -16.65 -5.06 -23.84
CA LEU A 177 -16.38 -3.66 -24.25
C LEU A 177 -17.22 -3.24 -25.49
N GLY A 178 -17.63 -4.20 -26.30
CA GLY A 178 -18.51 -3.98 -27.47
C GLY A 178 -19.90 -3.47 -27.14
N PHE A 179 -20.43 -3.67 -25.93
CA PHE A 179 -21.77 -3.22 -25.52
C PHE A 179 -21.82 -1.82 -24.91
N LEU A 180 -20.67 -1.24 -24.54
CA LEU A 180 -20.63 0.13 -24.02
C LEU A 180 -20.77 1.13 -25.18
N PRO A 181 -21.63 2.17 -25.07
CA PRO A 181 -21.71 3.24 -26.07
C PRO A 181 -20.44 4.10 -26.04
N GLY A 182 -20.09 4.70 -27.18
CA GLY A 182 -18.96 5.61 -27.28
C GLY A 182 -17.75 5.02 -28.05
N ASP A 183 -16.72 5.82 -28.19
CA ASP A 183 -15.46 5.42 -28.81
C ASP A 183 -14.63 4.49 -27.90
N LEU A 184 -13.52 3.97 -28.40
CA LEU A 184 -12.66 3.07 -27.63
C LEU A 184 -12.11 3.73 -26.36
N TYR A 185 -11.84 5.05 -26.39
CA TYR A 185 -11.32 5.80 -25.26
C TYR A 185 -12.39 5.93 -24.17
N GLU A 186 -13.61 6.29 -24.54
CA GLU A 186 -14.75 6.38 -23.61
C GLU A 186 -15.05 5.03 -22.93
N LYS A 187 -14.93 3.93 -23.67
CA LYS A 187 -15.13 2.58 -23.15
C LYS A 187 -14.05 2.13 -22.16
N VAL A 188 -12.83 2.58 -22.33
CA VAL A 188 -11.70 2.19 -21.46
C VAL A 188 -11.57 3.13 -20.25
N HIS A 189 -12.06 4.36 -20.35
CA HIS A 189 -11.95 5.38 -19.31
C HIS A 189 -12.41 4.92 -17.90
N PRO A 190 -13.53 4.18 -17.72
CA PRO A 190 -13.93 3.67 -16.40
C PRO A 190 -12.87 2.79 -15.73
N TYR A 191 -12.15 1.98 -16.51
CA TYR A 191 -11.08 1.11 -15.99
C TYR A 191 -9.83 1.85 -15.56
N LEU A 192 -9.64 3.07 -16.07
CA LEU A 192 -8.52 3.93 -15.70
C LEU A 192 -8.83 4.84 -14.50
N ARG A 193 -10.11 4.93 -14.08
CA ARG A 193 -10.56 5.82 -13.01
C ARG A 193 -9.78 5.67 -11.70
N PRO A 194 -9.44 4.46 -11.21
CA PRO A 194 -8.64 4.31 -10.00
C PRO A 194 -7.26 4.99 -10.06
N LEU A 195 -6.68 5.12 -11.24
CA LEU A 195 -5.41 5.82 -11.44
C LEU A 195 -5.58 7.34 -11.34
N TYR A 196 -6.70 7.88 -11.87
CA TYR A 196 -7.06 9.28 -11.69
C TYR A 196 -7.31 9.59 -10.22
N ASP A 197 -8.07 8.75 -9.52
CA ASP A 197 -8.39 8.93 -8.10
C ASP A 197 -7.09 8.96 -7.26
N ALA A 198 -6.14 8.05 -7.56
CA ALA A 198 -4.84 8.06 -6.91
C ALA A 198 -4.05 9.36 -7.16
N LEU A 199 -4.08 9.91 -8.37
CA LEU A 199 -3.43 11.18 -8.68
C LEU A 199 -4.08 12.36 -7.95
N TYR A 200 -5.43 12.41 -7.89
CA TYR A 200 -6.16 13.46 -7.16
C TYR A 200 -5.95 13.38 -5.65
N ASP A 201 -5.61 12.22 -5.13
CA ASP A 201 -5.18 12.06 -3.75
C ASP A 201 -3.79 12.67 -3.47
N MET A 202 -2.92 12.76 -4.49
CA MET A 202 -1.53 13.22 -4.40
C MET A 202 -1.33 14.68 -4.84
N LEU A 203 -2.19 15.16 -5.72
CA LEU A 203 -2.11 16.47 -6.35
C LEU A 203 -3.47 17.17 -6.32
N GLU A 204 -3.49 18.50 -6.32
CA GLU A 204 -4.71 19.27 -6.53
C GLU A 204 -5.22 19.11 -7.98
N THR A 205 -6.53 19.13 -8.17
CA THR A 205 -7.20 18.83 -9.45
C THR A 205 -6.65 19.70 -10.60
N GLU A 206 -6.50 20.99 -10.36
CA GLU A 206 -5.99 21.97 -11.34
C GLU A 206 -4.56 21.61 -11.78
N ARG A 207 -3.78 21.05 -10.85
CA ARG A 207 -2.41 20.66 -11.11
C ARG A 207 -2.32 19.37 -11.93
N VAL A 208 -3.20 18.41 -11.66
CA VAL A 208 -3.32 17.18 -12.46
C VAL A 208 -3.68 17.54 -13.89
N THR A 209 -4.71 18.38 -14.10
CA THR A 209 -5.14 18.84 -15.40
C THR A 209 -4.01 19.53 -16.16
N ALA A 210 -3.31 20.48 -15.52
CA ALA A 210 -2.19 21.18 -16.14
C ALA A 210 -1.02 20.25 -16.51
N PHE A 211 -0.73 19.22 -15.73
CA PHE A 211 0.29 18.23 -16.07
C PHE A 211 -0.13 17.32 -17.22
N MET A 212 -1.40 16.97 -17.31
CA MET A 212 -1.94 16.17 -18.42
C MET A 212 -1.90 16.98 -19.74
N GLU A 213 -2.33 18.24 -19.73
CA GLU A 213 -2.28 19.12 -20.89
C GLU A 213 -0.85 19.34 -21.42
N LYS A 214 0.14 19.37 -20.52
CA LYS A 214 1.57 19.47 -20.86
C LYS A 214 2.22 18.14 -21.24
N GLY A 215 1.48 17.02 -21.18
CA GLY A 215 2.02 15.68 -21.41
C GLY A 215 3.01 15.19 -20.34
N ALA A 216 3.06 15.87 -19.16
CA ALA A 216 3.88 15.45 -18.03
C ALA A 216 3.21 14.32 -17.21
N ILE A 217 1.90 14.13 -17.34
CA ILE A 217 1.16 12.95 -16.86
C ILE A 217 0.35 12.41 -18.02
N GLU A 218 0.51 11.11 -18.29
CA GLU A 218 -0.23 10.38 -19.30
C GLU A 218 -0.90 9.17 -18.65
N ILE A 219 -2.19 8.96 -18.93
CA ILE A 219 -2.92 7.74 -18.54
C ILE A 219 -3.47 7.11 -19.81
N ALA A 220 -3.05 5.87 -20.08
CA ALA A 220 -3.39 5.19 -21.32
C ALA A 220 -3.53 3.67 -21.13
N PRO A 221 -4.36 2.98 -21.94
CA PRO A 221 -4.42 1.52 -21.96
C PRO A 221 -3.06 0.91 -22.33
N LEU A 222 -2.78 -0.30 -21.78
CA LEU A 222 -1.55 -1.04 -22.04
C LEU A 222 -1.23 -1.21 -23.55
N ALA A 223 -2.27 -1.40 -24.38
CA ALA A 223 -2.11 -1.56 -25.84
C ALA A 223 -1.43 -0.37 -26.52
N TYR A 224 -1.57 0.86 -25.96
CA TYR A 224 -0.98 2.09 -26.52
C TYR A 224 0.51 2.23 -26.21
N MET A 225 1.08 1.32 -25.46
CA MET A 225 2.51 1.29 -25.17
C MET A 225 3.34 0.64 -26.29
N ARG A 226 2.68 -0.05 -27.23
CA ARG A 226 3.38 -0.76 -28.33
C ARG A 226 4.17 0.22 -29.21
N GLY A 227 5.44 -0.13 -29.52
CA GLY A 227 6.31 0.64 -30.41
C GLY A 227 6.91 1.90 -29.76
N ARG A 228 6.64 2.16 -28.49
CA ARG A 228 7.19 3.33 -27.77
C ARG A 228 8.52 2.99 -27.10
N THR A 229 9.32 4.01 -26.83
CA THR A 229 10.45 4.01 -25.89
C THR A 229 10.20 5.15 -24.90
N LEU A 230 10.14 4.82 -23.61
CA LEU A 230 9.75 5.75 -22.56
C LEU A 230 11.00 6.20 -21.78
N ASN A 231 11.67 7.25 -22.28
CA ASN A 231 12.82 7.86 -21.62
C ASN A 231 12.36 8.90 -20.58
N ASP A 232 13.21 9.14 -19.58
CA ASP A 232 13.03 10.15 -18.53
C ASP A 232 11.64 10.05 -17.87
N SER A 233 11.17 8.81 -17.65
CA SER A 233 9.78 8.53 -17.30
C SER A 233 9.67 7.68 -16.05
N PHE A 234 8.65 7.97 -15.22
CA PHE A 234 8.19 7.03 -14.21
C PHE A 234 6.95 6.30 -14.75
N ILE A 235 7.06 4.99 -14.93
CA ILE A 235 6.09 4.18 -15.66
C ILE A 235 5.43 3.23 -14.69
N ILE A 236 4.09 3.15 -14.68
CA ILE A 236 3.33 2.24 -13.81
C ILE A 236 2.40 1.39 -14.66
N LEU A 237 2.50 0.06 -14.51
CA LEU A 237 1.50 -0.89 -14.98
C LEU A 237 0.71 -1.41 -13.78
N ASP A 238 -0.54 -1.01 -13.68
CA ASP A 238 -1.46 -1.46 -12.65
C ASP A 238 -2.33 -2.63 -13.12
N GLU A 239 -2.79 -3.49 -12.20
CA GLU A 239 -3.56 -4.72 -12.47
C GLU A 239 -2.89 -5.64 -13.51
N ALA A 240 -1.57 -5.77 -13.39
CA ALA A 240 -0.73 -6.45 -14.35
C ALA A 240 -1.02 -7.96 -14.49
N GLN A 241 -1.70 -8.60 -13.52
CA GLN A 241 -2.17 -9.97 -13.61
C GLN A 241 -3.12 -10.19 -14.79
N ASN A 242 -3.76 -9.11 -15.26
CA ASN A 242 -4.68 -9.12 -16.40
C ASN A 242 -4.00 -8.83 -17.75
N SER A 243 -2.68 -8.97 -17.82
CA SER A 243 -1.91 -8.96 -19.07
C SER A 243 -1.44 -10.36 -19.45
N THR A 244 -1.41 -10.65 -20.75
CA THR A 244 -0.80 -11.89 -21.26
C THR A 244 0.72 -11.82 -21.21
N ALA A 245 1.42 -12.95 -21.38
CA ALA A 245 2.88 -13.00 -21.45
C ALA A 245 3.46 -12.10 -22.56
N GLU A 246 2.82 -12.09 -23.73
CA GLU A 246 3.23 -11.24 -24.86
C GLU A 246 3.05 -9.76 -24.55
N GLN A 247 1.93 -9.39 -23.91
CA GLN A 247 1.65 -8.01 -23.48
C GLN A 247 2.64 -7.56 -22.41
N MET A 248 2.94 -8.42 -21.43
CA MET A 248 3.94 -8.17 -20.40
C MET A 248 5.32 -7.93 -21.04
N LYS A 249 5.79 -8.85 -21.87
CA LYS A 249 7.07 -8.69 -22.58
C LYS A 249 7.09 -7.42 -23.44
N MET A 250 6.02 -7.15 -24.19
CA MET A 250 5.89 -5.94 -25.00
C MET A 250 6.05 -4.70 -24.13
N PHE A 251 5.42 -4.65 -22.94
CA PHE A 251 5.45 -3.51 -22.04
C PHE A 251 6.82 -3.33 -21.36
N LEU A 252 7.39 -4.38 -20.80
CA LEU A 252 8.67 -4.30 -20.08
C LEU A 252 9.81 -3.79 -20.97
N THR A 253 9.75 -4.11 -22.27
CA THR A 253 10.69 -3.62 -23.27
C THR A 253 10.47 -2.16 -23.69
N ARG A 254 9.55 -1.42 -23.08
CA ARG A 254 9.34 0.03 -23.26
C ARG A 254 10.24 0.89 -22.38
N LEU A 255 10.87 0.27 -21.36
CA LEU A 255 11.76 0.99 -20.46
C LEU A 255 12.88 1.68 -21.26
N GLY A 256 12.95 2.97 -21.15
CA GLY A 256 13.98 3.80 -21.77
C GLY A 256 15.03 4.28 -20.77
N PHE A 257 15.94 5.12 -21.22
CA PHE A 257 16.99 5.69 -20.37
C PHE A 257 16.41 6.61 -19.30
N ASN A 258 17.06 6.67 -18.14
CA ASN A 258 16.69 7.51 -16.99
C ASN A 258 15.24 7.27 -16.52
N SER A 259 14.75 6.04 -16.64
CA SER A 259 13.37 5.72 -16.36
C SER A 259 13.25 4.68 -15.26
N LYS A 260 12.14 4.72 -14.53
CA LYS A 260 11.73 3.72 -13.55
C LYS A 260 10.42 3.08 -13.97
N MET A 261 10.29 1.78 -13.75
CA MET A 261 9.10 1.03 -14.08
C MET A 261 8.61 0.25 -12.85
N VAL A 262 7.35 0.43 -12.52
CA VAL A 262 6.69 -0.26 -11.40
C VAL A 262 5.51 -1.04 -11.93
N ILE A 263 5.48 -2.33 -11.62
CA ILE A 263 4.43 -3.25 -12.03
C ILE A 263 3.69 -3.72 -10.77
N THR A 264 2.38 -3.45 -10.70
CA THR A 264 1.54 -3.84 -9.57
C THR A 264 0.49 -4.85 -9.99
N GLY A 265 0.18 -5.81 -9.13
CA GLY A 265 -0.86 -6.78 -9.42
C GLY A 265 -1.15 -7.75 -8.27
N ASP A 266 -2.25 -8.49 -8.46
CA ASP A 266 -2.72 -9.53 -7.55
C ASP A 266 -2.91 -10.83 -8.33
N VAL A 267 -2.04 -11.81 -8.09
CA VAL A 267 -2.07 -13.09 -8.82
C VAL A 267 -3.29 -13.95 -8.49
N THR A 268 -4.07 -13.58 -7.47
CA THR A 268 -5.31 -14.26 -7.09
C THR A 268 -6.54 -13.71 -7.85
N GLN A 269 -6.43 -12.51 -8.44
CA GLN A 269 -7.51 -11.82 -9.13
C GLN A 269 -7.27 -11.74 -10.65
N VAL A 270 -7.11 -12.90 -11.27
CA VAL A 270 -6.88 -13.00 -12.73
C VAL A 270 -8.22 -13.09 -13.46
N ASP A 271 -8.56 -12.03 -14.21
CA ASP A 271 -9.80 -11.93 -15.00
C ASP A 271 -9.59 -12.35 -16.47
N LEU A 272 -8.42 -12.87 -16.82
CA LEU A 272 -8.13 -13.38 -18.17
C LEU A 272 -8.94 -14.67 -18.46
N PRO A 273 -9.33 -14.88 -19.73
CA PRO A 273 -9.91 -16.17 -20.13
C PRO A 273 -8.99 -17.33 -19.75
N ALA A 274 -9.54 -18.47 -19.33
CA ALA A 274 -8.79 -19.65 -18.86
C ALA A 274 -7.77 -20.19 -19.89
N SER A 275 -7.96 -19.87 -21.18
CA SER A 275 -7.03 -20.22 -22.26
C SER A 275 -5.77 -19.34 -22.33
N ARG A 276 -5.70 -18.25 -21.54
CA ARG A 276 -4.59 -17.30 -21.56
C ARG A 276 -3.96 -17.21 -20.16
N GLY A 277 -2.68 -17.58 -20.07
CA GLY A 277 -1.93 -17.43 -18.82
C GLY A 277 -1.64 -15.96 -18.48
N SER A 278 -1.57 -15.66 -17.18
CA SER A 278 -1.18 -14.34 -16.70
C SER A 278 0.32 -14.11 -16.89
N GLY A 279 0.67 -13.04 -17.60
CA GLY A 279 2.06 -12.61 -17.80
C GLY A 279 2.73 -12.22 -16.47
N LEU A 280 1.98 -11.74 -15.47
CA LEU A 280 2.51 -11.44 -14.15
C LEU A 280 2.94 -12.70 -13.39
N ILE A 281 2.25 -13.83 -13.58
CA ILE A 281 2.64 -15.11 -12.98
C ILE A 281 3.91 -15.63 -13.65
N GLU A 282 3.96 -15.64 -14.99
CA GLU A 282 5.07 -16.17 -15.76
C GLU A 282 6.36 -15.37 -15.55
N VAL A 283 6.28 -14.04 -15.54
CA VAL A 283 7.45 -13.15 -15.46
C VAL A 283 8.26 -13.35 -14.17
N GLN A 284 7.64 -13.81 -13.09
CA GLN A 284 8.33 -14.08 -11.82
C GLN A 284 9.42 -15.15 -11.95
N SER A 285 9.19 -16.15 -12.81
CA SER A 285 10.20 -17.18 -13.11
C SER A 285 11.20 -16.71 -14.17
N VAL A 286 10.74 -16.00 -15.20
CA VAL A 286 11.55 -15.57 -16.34
C VAL A 286 12.59 -14.52 -15.94
N LEU A 287 12.22 -13.56 -15.07
CA LEU A 287 13.09 -12.45 -14.69
C LEU A 287 13.77 -12.61 -13.33
N ARG A 288 13.67 -13.80 -12.73
CA ARG A 288 14.35 -14.09 -11.46
C ARG A 288 15.87 -13.91 -11.61
N GLY A 289 16.45 -13.05 -10.76
CA GLY A 289 17.90 -12.83 -10.72
C GLY A 289 18.44 -11.88 -11.79
N VAL A 290 17.60 -11.26 -12.61
CA VAL A 290 18.03 -10.21 -13.53
C VAL A 290 18.43 -8.97 -12.75
N PRO A 291 19.67 -8.45 -12.89
CA PRO A 291 20.11 -7.25 -12.19
C PRO A 291 19.23 -6.04 -12.53
N GLY A 292 18.99 -5.17 -11.55
CA GLY A 292 18.12 -3.99 -11.71
C GLY A 292 16.62 -4.27 -11.54
N ILE A 293 16.21 -5.54 -11.42
CA ILE A 293 14.81 -5.95 -11.21
C ILE A 293 14.63 -6.43 -9.76
N ARG A 294 13.56 -5.95 -9.11
CA ARG A 294 13.19 -6.37 -7.76
C ARG A 294 11.73 -6.80 -7.68
N PHE A 295 11.50 -7.95 -7.04
CA PHE A 295 10.17 -8.43 -6.66
C PHE A 295 9.93 -8.16 -5.18
N VAL A 296 8.76 -7.58 -4.86
CA VAL A 296 8.29 -7.34 -3.50
C VAL A 296 6.92 -7.99 -3.37
N TYR A 297 6.75 -8.82 -2.35
CA TYR A 297 5.53 -9.53 -2.08
C TYR A 297 4.83 -8.94 -0.88
N PHE A 298 3.51 -8.79 -1.01
CA PHE A 298 2.61 -8.36 0.05
C PHE A 298 1.72 -9.51 0.47
N ASP A 299 1.30 -9.49 1.72
CA ASP A 299 0.38 -10.46 2.30
C ASP A 299 -0.82 -9.77 2.96
N ASP A 300 -1.69 -10.57 3.59
CA ASP A 300 -2.90 -10.06 4.25
C ASP A 300 -2.60 -9.13 5.43
N GLY A 301 -1.43 -9.24 6.07
CA GLY A 301 -0.96 -8.36 7.12
C GLY A 301 -0.70 -6.92 6.64
N ASP A 302 -0.40 -6.75 5.35
CA ASP A 302 -0.16 -5.43 4.73
C ASP A 302 -1.45 -4.68 4.36
N VAL A 303 -2.62 -5.33 4.46
CA VAL A 303 -3.90 -4.73 4.04
C VAL A 303 -4.27 -3.54 4.92
N VAL A 304 -4.38 -2.38 4.32
CA VAL A 304 -4.79 -1.12 4.95
C VAL A 304 -6.22 -0.80 4.55
N ARG A 305 -7.18 -1.23 5.36
CA ARG A 305 -8.62 -1.02 5.10
C ARG A 305 -9.33 -0.43 6.32
N HIS A 306 -10.49 0.20 6.05
CA HIS A 306 -11.38 0.60 7.12
C HIS A 306 -11.85 -0.63 7.92
N GLN A 307 -11.93 -0.55 9.26
CA GLN A 307 -12.29 -1.69 10.13
C GLN A 307 -13.59 -2.37 9.71
N LEU A 308 -14.61 -1.59 9.33
CA LEU A 308 -15.88 -2.12 8.84
C LEU A 308 -15.70 -2.93 7.55
N VAL A 309 -14.86 -2.46 6.60
CA VAL A 309 -14.60 -3.19 5.35
C VAL A 309 -13.91 -4.52 5.65
N SER A 310 -12.94 -4.53 6.57
CA SER A 310 -12.29 -5.76 7.02
C SER A 310 -13.26 -6.73 7.68
N ALA A 311 -14.23 -6.22 8.45
CA ALA A 311 -15.28 -7.05 9.07
C ALA A 311 -16.24 -7.63 8.02
N ILE A 312 -16.60 -6.85 7.00
CA ILE A 312 -17.45 -7.31 5.88
C ILE A 312 -16.75 -8.43 5.12
N VAL A 313 -15.48 -8.25 4.72
CA VAL A 313 -14.72 -9.28 3.99
C VAL A 313 -14.69 -10.59 4.79
N ARG A 314 -14.29 -10.53 6.06
CA ARG A 314 -14.27 -11.73 6.93
C ARG A 314 -15.64 -12.42 7.04
N ALA A 315 -16.74 -11.65 7.05
CA ALA A 315 -18.08 -12.21 7.11
C ALA A 315 -18.44 -12.97 5.82
N TYR A 316 -18.05 -12.45 4.66
CA TYR A 316 -18.24 -13.12 3.37
C TYR A 316 -17.36 -14.38 3.26
N ASP A 317 -16.07 -14.30 3.61
CA ASP A 317 -15.14 -15.44 3.60
C ASP A 317 -15.67 -16.59 4.49
N ALA A 318 -16.13 -16.24 5.70
CA ALA A 318 -16.73 -17.22 6.61
C ALA A 318 -18.04 -17.84 6.08
N HIS A 319 -18.81 -17.08 5.30
CA HIS A 319 -20.03 -17.57 4.65
C HIS A 319 -19.70 -18.53 3.52
N GLU A 320 -18.73 -18.22 2.68
CA GLU A 320 -18.27 -19.07 1.57
C GLU A 320 -17.66 -20.38 2.07
N ALA A 321 -16.83 -20.33 3.09
CA ALA A 321 -16.29 -21.53 3.74
C ALA A 321 -17.39 -22.49 4.24
N ARG A 322 -18.48 -21.95 4.83
CA ARG A 322 -19.64 -22.75 5.26
C ARG A 322 -20.45 -23.33 4.10
N LYS A 323 -20.46 -22.70 2.94
CA LYS A 323 -21.10 -23.22 1.71
C LYS A 323 -20.29 -24.36 1.10
N GLY A 324 -18.96 -24.24 1.08
CA GLY A 324 -18.06 -25.28 0.58
C GLY A 324 -18.16 -26.59 1.39
N ASP A 325 -18.30 -26.48 2.72
CA ASP A 325 -18.44 -27.63 3.63
C ASP A 325 -19.79 -28.36 3.51
N ARG A 326 -20.83 -27.70 3.01
CA ARG A 326 -22.17 -28.29 2.76
C ARG A 326 -22.30 -28.99 1.39
N GLY A 327 -21.30 -28.91 0.53
CA GLY A 327 -21.32 -29.44 -0.86
C GLY A 327 -20.76 -30.85 -1.02
N SER A 328 -20.23 -31.51 0.00
CA SER A 328 -19.77 -32.91 -0.08
C SER A 328 -20.93 -33.86 0.30
N PRO A 329 -21.48 -34.63 -0.64
CA PRO A 329 -22.46 -35.66 -0.28
C PRO A 329 -21.75 -36.76 0.55
N PRO A 330 -22.43 -37.38 1.54
CA PRO A 330 -21.82 -38.45 2.30
C PRO A 330 -21.53 -39.63 1.35
N THR A 331 -20.27 -40.03 1.31
CA THR A 331 -19.84 -41.26 0.64
C THR A 331 -20.60 -42.43 1.29
N GLN A 332 -21.54 -43.01 0.54
CA GLN A 332 -22.21 -44.24 0.97
C GLN A 332 -21.16 -45.37 0.96
N ALA A 333 -21.02 -45.98 2.09
CA ALA A 333 -20.25 -47.22 2.29
C ALA A 333 -20.99 -48.44 1.71
#